data_fd4a0155adeb9e593eb730c48dc7e51d
#
_entry.id   fd4a0155adeb9e593eb730c48dc7e51d
#
_cell.length_a   1.000
_cell.length_b   1.000
_cell.length_c   1.000
_cell.angle_alpha   90.00
_cell.angle_beta   90.00
_cell.angle_gamma   90.00
#
_symmetry.space_group_name_H-M   'P 1'
#
loop_
_entity.id
_entity.type
_entity.pdbx_description
1 polymer ?
#
loop_
_entity_poly.entity_id
_entity_poly.type
_entity_poly.pdbx_seq_one_letter_code
_entity_poly.pdbx_strand_id
1 'polypeptide(L)'
;MEKLRASIIINNYNYGHFLPEAIESALNQDYQPTEVIVVDDGSTDNSQQIVADYGERIIPLLKENGGQGSAFNSGFQISKGQVICFLDADDILLPSAIGRAVELLCDSDAVKVHWPLSAVDTHGKLLGKLIPEEPLPEGDLRDAQLKGGIEGHIFSPTSGNAWSRSYLEKILPLPESHYRFNADSYLAILAPFFGSIKRIAEHQALYRIHAYNGTSKRTYSWRLSHYDNELTVLRECLQEQGIEIGDAFERWKGSYHQSLQRMVELGQKLEPFIPLGQNYILVDMNEFGQHQLLENRQSIPFLEKNGLYWGPPSDDATAIEEFERLRRQGATFIVFGWPAFWWLDYYTEFARYLRTKFRCVLDSECLVVFDLRMSA
;
A
#
# COMPACT_ATOMS: atom_id res chain seq x y z
N MET A 1 -33.97 -9.71 19.59
CA MET A 1 -32.70 -8.96 19.81
C MET A 1 -32.79 -7.69 18.99
N GLU A 2 -32.33 -6.57 19.56
CA GLU A 2 -32.21 -5.33 18.80
C GLU A 2 -31.16 -5.51 17.71
N LYS A 3 -31.44 -5.02 16.50
CA LYS A 3 -30.44 -5.12 15.39
C LYS A 3 -29.23 -4.26 15.70
N LEU A 4 -28.03 -4.79 15.52
CA LEU A 4 -26.78 -4.03 15.67
C LEU A 4 -26.77 -2.87 14.67
N ARG A 5 -26.33 -1.68 15.12
CA ARG A 5 -26.07 -0.57 14.23
C ARG A 5 -24.71 -0.74 13.57
N ALA A 6 -24.61 -0.41 12.30
CA ALA A 6 -23.34 -0.28 11.59
C ALA A 6 -22.99 1.20 11.37
N SER A 7 -21.70 1.52 11.40
CA SER A 7 -21.18 2.83 10.99
C SER A 7 -20.23 2.63 9.82
N ILE A 8 -20.49 3.29 8.70
CA ILE A 8 -19.57 3.39 7.57
C ILE A 8 -18.88 4.73 7.69
N ILE A 9 -17.55 4.71 7.82
CA ILE A 9 -16.70 5.89 7.99
C ILE A 9 -15.90 6.07 6.71
N ILE A 10 -16.24 7.07 5.91
CA ILE A 10 -15.55 7.41 4.67
C ILE A 10 -14.44 8.40 4.99
N ASN A 11 -13.19 8.03 4.74
CA ASN A 11 -12.02 8.90 4.88
C ASN A 11 -11.69 9.56 3.54
N ASN A 12 -11.77 10.88 3.50
CA ASN A 12 -11.56 11.67 2.29
C ASN A 12 -10.44 12.70 2.45
N TYR A 13 -9.56 12.77 1.45
CA TYR A 13 -8.62 13.87 1.25
C TYR A 13 -8.34 14.10 -0.24
N ASN A 14 -8.91 15.16 -0.81
CA ASN A 14 -8.76 15.53 -2.22
C ASN A 14 -9.24 14.48 -3.24
N TYR A 15 -10.30 13.73 -2.90
CA TYR A 15 -10.96 12.78 -3.78
C TYR A 15 -12.38 13.21 -4.16
N GLY A 16 -12.67 14.53 -4.25
CA GLY A 16 -14.00 15.05 -4.57
C GLY A 16 -14.61 14.45 -5.83
N HIS A 17 -13.80 14.07 -6.80
CA HIS A 17 -14.31 13.47 -8.04
C HIS A 17 -14.77 12.01 -7.90
N PHE A 18 -14.35 11.27 -6.86
CA PHE A 18 -14.81 9.91 -6.55
C PHE A 18 -15.77 9.86 -5.36
N LEU A 19 -15.67 10.82 -4.45
CA LEU A 19 -16.40 10.87 -3.18
C LEU A 19 -17.92 10.65 -3.32
N PRO A 20 -18.64 11.18 -4.34
CA PRO A 20 -20.06 10.92 -4.52
C PRO A 20 -20.40 9.42 -4.68
N GLU A 21 -19.59 8.67 -5.44
CA GLU A 21 -19.81 7.23 -5.63
C GLU A 21 -19.60 6.46 -4.33
N ALA A 22 -18.59 6.79 -3.55
CA ALA A 22 -18.34 6.21 -2.23
C ALA A 22 -19.50 6.48 -1.27
N ILE A 23 -20.00 7.73 -1.19
CA ILE A 23 -21.12 8.11 -0.33
C ILE A 23 -22.40 7.38 -0.74
N GLU A 24 -22.76 7.37 -2.02
CA GLU A 24 -23.95 6.69 -2.50
C GLU A 24 -23.85 5.17 -2.27
N SER A 25 -22.69 4.56 -2.41
CA SER A 25 -22.49 3.14 -2.11
C SER A 25 -22.74 2.80 -0.64
N ALA A 26 -22.31 3.71 0.25
CA ALA A 26 -22.53 3.58 1.69
C ALA A 26 -23.99 3.80 2.09
N LEU A 27 -24.69 4.76 1.48
CA LEU A 27 -26.10 5.04 1.73
C LEU A 27 -27.03 3.95 1.18
N ASN A 28 -26.63 3.25 0.12
CA ASN A 28 -27.41 2.21 -0.55
C ASN A 28 -27.12 0.78 -0.03
N GLN A 29 -26.59 0.64 1.18
CA GLN A 29 -26.47 -0.67 1.81
C GLN A 29 -27.86 -1.25 2.13
N ASP A 30 -28.02 -2.55 1.91
CA ASP A 30 -29.27 -3.29 2.15
C ASP A 30 -29.55 -3.56 3.64
N TYR A 31 -28.58 -3.26 4.51
CA TYR A 31 -28.67 -3.42 5.96
C TYR A 31 -29.06 -2.13 6.69
N GLN A 32 -30.01 -2.24 7.63
CA GLN A 32 -30.38 -1.15 8.53
C GLN A 32 -30.52 -1.67 9.97
N PRO A 33 -30.14 -0.89 11.01
CA PRO A 33 -29.74 0.53 10.94
C PRO A 33 -28.25 0.75 10.61
N THR A 34 -28.01 1.65 9.65
CA THR A 34 -26.66 2.06 9.24
C THR A 34 -26.54 3.59 9.27
N GLU A 35 -25.43 4.13 9.77
CA GLU A 35 -25.06 5.54 9.67
C GLU A 35 -23.83 5.71 8.78
N VAL A 36 -23.80 6.80 8.02
CA VAL A 36 -22.68 7.15 7.12
C VAL A 36 -22.01 8.42 7.63
N ILE A 37 -20.74 8.32 7.99
CA ILE A 37 -19.90 9.42 8.46
C ILE A 37 -18.88 9.72 7.37
N VAL A 38 -18.78 10.98 6.94
CA VAL A 38 -17.77 11.42 5.97
C VAL A 38 -16.78 12.32 6.67
N VAL A 39 -15.55 11.85 6.80
CA VAL A 39 -14.45 12.60 7.39
C VAL A 39 -13.64 13.24 6.27
N ASP A 40 -13.74 14.56 6.12
CA ASP A 40 -12.89 15.34 5.24
C ASP A 40 -11.64 15.79 5.99
N ASP A 41 -10.50 15.22 5.64
CA ASP A 41 -9.21 15.45 6.29
C ASP A 41 -8.48 16.67 5.72
N GLY A 42 -9.20 17.81 5.61
CA GLY A 42 -8.64 19.09 5.19
C GLY A 42 -8.42 19.18 3.68
N SER A 43 -9.37 18.70 2.88
CA SER A 43 -9.31 18.78 1.42
C SER A 43 -9.24 20.22 0.91
N THR A 44 -8.53 20.41 -0.20
CA THR A 44 -8.36 21.69 -0.90
C THR A 44 -9.09 21.73 -2.26
N ASP A 45 -9.69 20.61 -2.65
CA ASP A 45 -10.55 20.49 -3.83
C ASP A 45 -12.02 20.80 -3.48
N ASN A 46 -12.96 20.37 -4.32
CA ASN A 46 -14.40 20.57 -4.10
C ASN A 46 -15.06 19.56 -3.13
N SER A 47 -14.27 18.74 -2.41
CA SER A 47 -14.78 17.71 -1.49
C SER A 47 -15.73 18.30 -0.44
N GLN A 48 -15.38 19.42 0.19
CA GLN A 48 -16.21 20.02 1.24
C GLN A 48 -17.56 20.51 0.72
N GLN A 49 -17.62 21.01 -0.50
CA GLN A 49 -18.88 21.39 -1.13
C GLN A 49 -19.75 20.14 -1.38
N ILE A 50 -19.17 19.08 -1.89
CA ILE A 50 -19.85 17.78 -2.09
C ILE A 50 -20.42 17.27 -0.77
N VAL A 51 -19.63 17.25 0.29
CA VAL A 51 -20.08 16.83 1.62
C VAL A 51 -21.27 17.67 2.10
N ALA A 52 -21.22 18.99 1.90
CA ALA A 52 -22.31 19.89 2.28
C ALA A 52 -23.60 19.64 1.49
N ASP A 53 -23.50 19.27 0.21
CA ASP A 53 -24.67 19.03 -0.66
C ASP A 53 -25.46 17.76 -0.24
N TYR A 54 -24.83 16.82 0.49
CA TYR A 54 -25.54 15.64 1.03
C TYR A 54 -26.44 15.95 2.24
N GLY A 55 -26.22 17.07 2.93
CA GLY A 55 -27.07 17.51 4.05
C GLY A 55 -27.20 16.46 5.17
N GLU A 56 -28.41 16.22 5.61
CA GLU A 56 -28.72 15.27 6.71
C GLU A 56 -28.63 13.79 6.33
N ARG A 57 -28.35 13.46 5.07
CA ARG A 57 -28.17 12.07 4.64
C ARG A 57 -26.91 11.43 5.19
N ILE A 58 -25.92 12.23 5.57
CA ILE A 58 -24.64 11.82 6.13
C ILE A 58 -24.32 12.62 7.39
N ILE A 59 -23.33 12.16 8.15
CA ILE A 59 -22.75 12.89 9.28
C ILE A 59 -21.42 13.45 8.81
N PRO A 60 -21.32 14.76 8.50
CA PRO A 60 -20.07 15.36 8.05
C PRO A 60 -19.14 15.65 9.22
N LEU A 61 -17.84 15.41 9.02
CA LEU A 61 -16.77 15.80 9.94
C LEU A 61 -15.64 16.43 9.15
N LEU A 62 -15.52 17.75 9.22
CA LEU A 62 -14.45 18.51 8.57
C LEU A 62 -13.34 18.80 9.58
N LYS A 63 -12.09 18.49 9.25
CA LYS A 63 -10.93 18.69 10.13
C LYS A 63 -9.68 19.15 9.37
N GLU A 64 -8.67 19.60 10.10
CA GLU A 64 -7.35 19.85 9.52
C GLU A 64 -6.68 18.53 9.12
N ASN A 65 -5.85 18.58 8.06
CA ASN A 65 -5.19 17.39 7.53
C ASN A 65 -4.23 16.75 8.55
N GLY A 66 -4.61 15.56 9.00
CA GLY A 66 -3.84 14.71 9.90
C GLY A 66 -3.42 13.36 9.27
N GLY A 67 -3.96 13.02 8.11
CA GLY A 67 -3.77 11.74 7.42
C GLY A 67 -4.82 10.69 7.79
N GLN A 68 -4.71 9.52 7.17
CA GLN A 68 -5.71 8.44 7.25
C GLN A 68 -5.99 8.01 8.70
N GLY A 69 -4.96 7.83 9.52
CA GLY A 69 -5.13 7.46 10.92
C GLY A 69 -5.90 8.50 11.73
N SER A 70 -5.64 9.79 11.49
CA SER A 70 -6.37 10.87 12.14
C SER A 70 -7.84 10.90 11.70
N ALA A 71 -8.13 10.60 10.43
CA ALA A 71 -9.49 10.46 9.92
C ALA A 71 -10.21 9.25 10.57
N PHE A 72 -9.53 8.11 10.72
CA PHE A 72 -10.07 6.93 11.40
C PHE A 72 -10.40 7.23 12.87
N ASN A 73 -9.47 7.81 13.63
CA ASN A 73 -9.69 8.19 15.03
C ASN A 73 -10.91 9.13 15.17
N SER A 74 -10.95 10.18 14.36
CA SER A 74 -12.01 11.19 14.43
C SER A 74 -13.38 10.63 14.03
N GLY A 75 -13.43 9.83 12.97
CA GLY A 75 -14.66 9.17 12.54
C GLY A 75 -15.16 8.13 13.55
N PHE A 76 -14.25 7.33 14.11
CA PHE A 76 -14.60 6.35 15.15
C PHE A 76 -15.15 7.03 16.41
N GLN A 77 -14.55 8.13 16.84
CA GLN A 77 -14.96 8.87 18.04
C GLN A 77 -16.42 9.31 17.99
N ILE A 78 -16.93 9.71 16.85
CA ILE A 78 -18.34 10.16 16.69
C ILE A 78 -19.31 9.05 16.27
N SER A 79 -18.79 7.90 15.85
CA SER A 79 -19.60 6.77 15.39
C SER A 79 -20.33 6.07 16.55
N LYS A 80 -21.49 5.47 16.26
CA LYS A 80 -22.36 4.80 17.27
C LYS A 80 -22.61 3.33 16.96
N GLY A 81 -22.17 2.84 15.81
CA GLY A 81 -22.37 1.45 15.38
C GLY A 81 -21.54 0.46 16.21
N GLN A 82 -22.06 -0.75 16.38
CA GLN A 82 -21.34 -1.88 16.95
C GLN A 82 -20.42 -2.55 15.91
N VAL A 83 -20.74 -2.37 14.64
CA VAL A 83 -19.93 -2.80 13.50
C VAL A 83 -19.43 -1.57 12.76
N ILE A 84 -18.15 -1.48 12.55
CA ILE A 84 -17.48 -0.33 11.92
C ILE A 84 -16.86 -0.79 10.59
N CYS A 85 -17.13 -0.05 9.52
CA CYS A 85 -16.48 -0.21 8.23
C CYS A 85 -15.80 1.10 7.84
N PHE A 86 -14.47 1.09 7.66
CA PHE A 86 -13.77 2.21 7.05
C PHE A 86 -13.82 2.04 5.52
N LEU A 87 -14.12 3.10 4.80
CA LEU A 87 -14.22 3.13 3.35
C LEU A 87 -13.34 4.26 2.80
N ASP A 88 -12.40 3.93 1.93
CA ASP A 88 -11.63 4.94 1.21
C ASP A 88 -12.52 5.67 0.19
N ALA A 89 -12.35 6.98 0.06
CA ALA A 89 -13.24 7.83 -0.74
C ALA A 89 -13.20 7.57 -2.25
N ASP A 90 -12.23 6.79 -2.72
CA ASP A 90 -12.06 6.35 -4.11
C ASP A 90 -12.63 4.95 -4.39
N ASP A 91 -13.10 4.23 -3.35
CA ASP A 91 -13.66 2.89 -3.44
C ASP A 91 -15.20 2.86 -3.36
N ILE A 92 -15.80 1.70 -3.66
CA ILE A 92 -17.25 1.51 -3.70
C ILE A 92 -17.61 0.23 -2.95
N LEU A 93 -18.52 0.29 -1.97
CA LEU A 93 -19.10 -0.90 -1.32
C LEU A 93 -20.20 -1.51 -2.19
N LEU A 94 -20.27 -2.83 -2.24
CA LEU A 94 -21.45 -3.50 -2.81
C LEU A 94 -22.61 -3.50 -1.82
N PRO A 95 -23.87 -3.54 -2.28
CA PRO A 95 -25.05 -3.35 -1.42
C PRO A 95 -25.15 -4.32 -0.24
N SER A 96 -24.64 -5.54 -0.35
CA SER A 96 -24.72 -6.58 0.69
C SER A 96 -23.55 -6.60 1.68
N ALA A 97 -22.55 -5.73 1.51
CA ALA A 97 -21.30 -5.77 2.28
C ALA A 97 -21.54 -5.70 3.78
N ILE A 98 -22.29 -4.71 4.22
CA ILE A 98 -22.54 -4.47 5.65
C ILE A 98 -23.47 -5.53 6.25
N GLY A 99 -24.52 -5.96 5.55
CA GLY A 99 -25.43 -7.00 6.03
C GLY A 99 -24.68 -8.30 6.32
N ARG A 100 -23.86 -8.77 5.38
CA ARG A 100 -23.05 -9.98 5.53
C ARG A 100 -21.99 -9.86 6.64
N ALA A 101 -21.36 -8.68 6.78
CA ALA A 101 -20.40 -8.44 7.84
C ALA A 101 -21.04 -8.48 9.23
N VAL A 102 -22.20 -7.87 9.39
CA VAL A 102 -22.96 -7.89 10.65
C VAL A 102 -23.36 -9.32 11.03
N GLU A 103 -23.85 -10.13 10.09
CA GLU A 103 -24.19 -11.54 10.34
C GLU A 103 -23.03 -12.34 10.92
N LEU A 104 -21.81 -12.13 10.40
CA LEU A 104 -20.61 -12.85 10.85
C LEU A 104 -20.04 -12.32 12.17
N LEU A 105 -20.28 -11.05 12.51
CA LEU A 105 -19.80 -10.44 13.78
C LEU A 105 -20.79 -10.63 14.94
N CYS A 106 -22.08 -10.84 14.65
CA CYS A 106 -23.15 -10.85 15.65
C CYS A 106 -23.05 -11.99 16.66
N ASP A 107 -22.73 -13.21 16.20
CA ASP A 107 -22.84 -14.46 16.95
C ASP A 107 -21.50 -15.16 17.14
N SER A 108 -20.38 -14.41 17.13
CA SER A 108 -19.05 -14.98 17.21
C SER A 108 -18.10 -14.14 18.08
N ASP A 109 -16.97 -14.72 18.44
CA ASP A 109 -15.83 -14.04 19.03
C ASP A 109 -14.99 -13.27 17.98
N ALA A 110 -15.52 -13.13 16.75
CA ALA A 110 -14.84 -12.46 15.67
C ALA A 110 -14.70 -10.97 15.94
N VAL A 111 -13.50 -10.47 15.75
CA VAL A 111 -13.18 -9.05 15.88
C VAL A 111 -13.12 -8.34 14.53
N LYS A 112 -13.00 -9.13 13.46
CA LYS A 112 -12.86 -8.67 12.09
C LYS A 112 -13.57 -9.60 11.12
N VAL A 113 -14.21 -9.00 10.12
CA VAL A 113 -14.66 -9.68 8.90
C VAL A 113 -13.94 -9.01 7.73
N HIS A 114 -13.43 -9.79 6.78
CA HIS A 114 -12.82 -9.23 5.58
C HIS A 114 -13.25 -9.94 4.30
N TRP A 115 -13.11 -9.25 3.19
CA TRP A 115 -13.48 -9.70 1.85
C TRP A 115 -12.52 -9.17 0.79
N PRO A 116 -12.34 -9.87 -0.35
CA PRO A 116 -11.59 -9.34 -1.48
C PRO A 116 -12.37 -8.21 -2.16
N LEU A 117 -11.65 -7.33 -2.86
CA LEU A 117 -12.21 -6.26 -3.68
C LEU A 117 -11.97 -6.58 -5.16
N SER A 118 -12.91 -6.24 -6.04
CA SER A 118 -12.67 -6.28 -7.49
C SER A 118 -12.00 -4.99 -7.95
N ALA A 119 -10.88 -5.11 -8.66
CA ALA A 119 -10.19 -3.96 -9.21
C ALA A 119 -10.99 -3.33 -10.37
N VAL A 120 -11.11 -2.00 -10.34
CA VAL A 120 -11.73 -1.17 -11.40
C VAL A 120 -10.78 -0.05 -11.83
N ASP A 121 -10.96 0.45 -13.05
CA ASP A 121 -10.27 1.66 -13.51
C ASP A 121 -10.95 2.95 -12.97
N THR A 122 -10.43 4.11 -13.37
CA THR A 122 -10.98 5.42 -12.97
C THR A 122 -12.41 5.66 -13.42
N HIS A 123 -12.93 4.88 -14.35
CA HIS A 123 -14.31 4.95 -14.87
C HIS A 123 -15.22 3.84 -14.31
N GLY A 124 -14.75 3.06 -13.34
CA GLY A 124 -15.51 1.97 -12.74
C GLY A 124 -15.55 0.69 -13.57
N LYS A 125 -14.77 0.57 -14.66
CA LYS A 125 -14.70 -0.64 -15.48
C LYS A 125 -13.88 -1.71 -14.79
N LEU A 126 -14.42 -2.92 -14.67
CA LEU A 126 -13.74 -4.09 -14.08
C LEU A 126 -12.46 -4.44 -14.84
N LEU A 127 -11.38 -4.68 -14.09
CA LEU A 127 -10.07 -5.07 -14.61
C LEU A 127 -9.81 -6.58 -14.52
N GLY A 128 -10.78 -7.37 -14.04
CA GLY A 128 -10.73 -8.83 -14.02
C GLY A 128 -9.78 -9.44 -12.98
N LYS A 129 -9.39 -8.69 -11.95
CA LYS A 129 -8.57 -9.19 -10.84
C LYS A 129 -9.16 -8.83 -9.48
N LEU A 130 -8.85 -9.63 -8.47
CA LEU A 130 -9.19 -9.38 -7.07
C LEU A 130 -8.00 -8.77 -6.32
N ILE A 131 -8.29 -8.06 -5.24
CA ILE A 131 -7.31 -7.50 -4.30
C ILE A 131 -7.73 -7.89 -2.88
N PRO A 132 -6.89 -8.67 -2.16
CA PRO A 132 -5.71 -9.38 -2.69
C PRO A 132 -6.09 -10.48 -3.69
N GLU A 133 -5.12 -10.93 -4.49
CA GLU A 133 -5.32 -12.04 -5.45
C GLU A 133 -5.39 -13.39 -4.75
N GLU A 134 -4.64 -13.54 -3.64
CA GLU A 134 -4.64 -14.75 -2.83
C GLU A 134 -5.88 -14.82 -1.94
N PRO A 135 -6.34 -16.04 -1.65
CA PRO A 135 -7.46 -16.25 -0.74
C PRO A 135 -7.19 -15.69 0.67
N LEU A 136 -8.12 -14.90 1.17
CA LEU A 136 -8.04 -14.35 2.53
C LEU A 136 -8.17 -15.48 3.56
N PRO A 137 -7.34 -15.51 4.62
CA PRO A 137 -7.43 -16.50 5.69
C PRO A 137 -8.60 -16.20 6.64
N GLU A 138 -9.03 -17.20 7.43
CA GLU A 138 -10.03 -17.05 8.48
C GLU A 138 -9.72 -17.93 9.70
N GLY A 139 -10.37 -17.66 10.82
CA GLY A 139 -10.21 -18.40 12.08
C GLY A 139 -9.31 -17.69 13.08
N ASP A 140 -8.68 -18.46 13.94
CA ASP A 140 -7.63 -17.98 14.86
C ASP A 140 -6.31 -17.87 14.10
N LEU A 141 -5.86 -16.65 13.88
CA LEU A 141 -4.61 -16.36 13.16
C LEU A 141 -3.48 -15.92 14.09
N ARG A 142 -3.64 -16.02 15.40
CA ARG A 142 -2.65 -15.56 16.39
C ARG A 142 -1.28 -16.21 16.19
N ASP A 143 -1.24 -17.53 16.00
CA ASP A 143 0.02 -18.24 15.79
C ASP A 143 0.72 -17.85 14.49
N ALA A 144 -0.05 -17.61 13.42
CA ALA A 144 0.47 -17.13 12.15
C ALA A 144 1.07 -15.73 12.31
N GLN A 145 0.37 -14.84 13.03
CA GLN A 145 0.82 -13.49 13.33
C GLN A 145 2.09 -13.48 14.20
N LEU A 146 2.15 -14.31 15.24
CA LEU A 146 3.34 -14.44 16.09
C LEU A 146 4.56 -14.98 15.31
N LYS A 147 4.35 -15.80 14.30
CA LYS A 147 5.43 -16.33 13.44
C LYS A 147 5.88 -15.33 12.37
N GLY A 148 4.93 -14.69 11.69
CA GLY A 148 5.18 -13.89 10.49
C GLY A 148 5.28 -12.39 10.73
N GLY A 149 4.96 -11.88 11.94
CA GLY A 149 4.98 -10.44 12.23
C GLY A 149 3.99 -9.67 11.36
N ILE A 150 4.43 -8.55 10.81
CA ILE A 150 3.59 -7.69 9.94
C ILE A 150 3.04 -8.47 8.73
N GLU A 151 3.78 -9.48 8.27
CA GLU A 151 3.41 -10.35 7.15
C GLU A 151 2.74 -11.67 7.60
N GLY A 152 2.32 -11.75 8.86
CA GLY A 152 1.80 -13.00 9.46
C GLY A 152 0.54 -13.55 8.79
N HIS A 153 -0.23 -12.68 8.13
CA HIS A 153 -1.36 -13.10 7.29
C HIS A 153 -1.69 -12.04 6.24
N ILE A 154 -2.32 -12.50 5.16
CA ILE A 154 -2.84 -11.61 4.11
C ILE A 154 -4.13 -10.97 4.61
N PHE A 155 -4.31 -9.67 4.39
CA PHE A 155 -5.52 -8.93 4.71
C PHE A 155 -5.93 -8.00 3.56
N SER A 156 -7.20 -7.63 3.56
CA SER A 156 -7.75 -6.70 2.56
C SER A 156 -7.34 -5.26 2.85
N PRO A 157 -7.23 -4.41 1.81
CA PRO A 157 -7.15 -2.97 1.98
C PRO A 157 -8.35 -2.41 2.77
N THR A 158 -8.27 -1.15 3.18
CA THR A 158 -9.23 -0.43 4.02
C THR A 158 -10.68 -0.83 3.75
N SER A 159 -11.14 -0.69 2.51
CA SER A 159 -12.54 -0.88 2.10
C SER A 159 -12.99 -2.36 2.06
N GLY A 160 -12.08 -3.28 2.35
CA GLY A 160 -12.34 -4.72 2.39
C GLY A 160 -12.53 -5.26 3.81
N ASN A 161 -12.88 -4.43 4.80
CA ASN A 161 -12.93 -4.84 6.20
C ASN A 161 -14.11 -4.25 6.95
N ALA A 162 -14.66 -5.05 7.88
CA ALA A 162 -15.53 -4.60 8.95
C ALA A 162 -15.01 -5.08 10.30
N TRP A 163 -15.19 -4.27 11.32
CA TRP A 163 -14.58 -4.43 12.63
C TRP A 163 -15.64 -4.42 13.74
N SER A 164 -15.46 -5.23 14.78
CA SER A 164 -16.25 -5.07 16.00
C SER A 164 -15.81 -3.80 16.74
N ARG A 165 -16.77 -3.03 17.24
CA ARG A 165 -16.48 -1.86 18.09
C ARG A 165 -15.66 -2.23 19.30
N SER A 166 -16.00 -3.35 19.95
CA SER A 166 -15.29 -3.81 21.15
C SER A 166 -13.79 -4.10 20.95
N TYR A 167 -13.39 -4.43 19.73
CA TYR A 167 -11.99 -4.54 19.35
C TYR A 167 -11.37 -3.16 19.15
N LEU A 168 -12.01 -2.31 18.35
CA LEU A 168 -11.48 -0.97 18.07
C LEU A 168 -11.31 -0.12 19.31
N GLU A 169 -12.20 -0.24 20.30
CA GLU A 169 -12.09 0.45 21.60
C GLU A 169 -10.85 0.08 22.42
N LYS A 170 -10.24 -1.08 22.12
CA LYS A 170 -8.99 -1.52 22.81
C LYS A 170 -7.73 -0.95 22.18
N ILE A 171 -7.78 -0.60 20.88
CA ILE A 171 -6.58 -0.24 20.11
C ILE A 171 -6.62 1.20 19.57
N LEU A 172 -7.77 1.85 19.58
CA LEU A 172 -7.90 3.26 19.19
C LEU A 172 -7.87 4.17 20.41
N PRO A 173 -7.34 5.40 20.32
CA PRO A 173 -6.83 6.01 19.08
C PRO A 173 -5.49 5.42 18.64
N LEU A 174 -5.32 5.18 17.35
CA LEU A 174 -4.02 4.83 16.80
C LEU A 174 -3.08 6.06 16.78
N PRO A 175 -1.75 5.88 16.78
CA PRO A 175 -0.77 6.97 16.78
C PRO A 175 -0.74 7.70 15.43
N GLU A 176 -1.38 8.87 15.33
CA GLU A 176 -1.58 9.62 14.08
C GLU A 176 -0.28 9.98 13.36
N SER A 177 0.79 10.28 14.13
CA SER A 177 2.10 10.62 13.56
C SER A 177 2.72 9.49 12.74
N HIS A 178 2.42 8.24 13.08
CA HIS A 178 2.95 7.04 12.41
C HIS A 178 2.04 6.56 11.27
N TYR A 179 0.74 6.79 11.39
CA TYR A 179 -0.28 6.27 10.47
C TYR A 179 -0.97 7.36 9.65
N ARG A 180 -0.17 8.30 9.10
CA ARG A 180 -0.68 9.22 8.07
C ARG A 180 -1.13 8.48 6.80
N PHE A 181 -0.60 7.27 6.60
CA PHE A 181 -0.92 6.29 5.55
C PHE A 181 -0.94 4.90 6.17
N ASN A 182 -1.60 3.94 5.52
CA ASN A 182 -1.67 2.53 5.94
C ASN A 182 -2.23 2.32 7.36
N ALA A 183 -3.22 3.12 7.77
CA ALA A 183 -3.85 2.95 9.08
C ALA A 183 -4.61 1.62 9.21
N ASP A 184 -5.05 1.06 8.09
CA ASP A 184 -5.68 -0.26 7.99
C ASP A 184 -4.73 -1.40 8.38
N SER A 185 -3.42 -1.29 8.10
CA SER A 185 -2.43 -2.29 8.51
C SER A 185 -2.36 -2.42 10.03
N TYR A 186 -2.36 -1.30 10.77
CA TYR A 186 -2.40 -1.30 12.24
C TYR A 186 -3.58 -2.11 12.78
N LEU A 187 -4.77 -1.84 12.24
CA LEU A 187 -5.98 -2.55 12.65
C LEU A 187 -5.92 -4.03 12.29
N ALA A 188 -5.41 -4.37 11.09
CA ALA A 188 -5.40 -5.73 10.59
C ALA A 188 -4.38 -6.62 11.32
N ILE A 189 -3.17 -6.09 11.58
CA ILE A 189 -2.07 -6.84 12.20
C ILE A 189 -2.36 -7.13 13.67
N LEU A 190 -3.04 -6.22 14.37
CA LEU A 190 -3.41 -6.41 15.77
C LEU A 190 -4.60 -7.38 15.96
N ALA A 191 -5.53 -7.44 15.01
CA ALA A 191 -6.78 -8.18 15.16
C ALA A 191 -6.61 -9.64 15.64
N PRO A 192 -5.65 -10.46 15.14
CA PRO A 192 -5.46 -11.84 15.58
C PRO A 192 -5.15 -12.00 17.08
N PHE A 193 -4.68 -10.96 17.76
CA PHE A 193 -4.38 -11.01 19.18
C PHE A 193 -5.62 -10.82 20.05
N PHE A 194 -6.73 -10.36 19.46
CA PHE A 194 -7.96 -9.98 20.19
C PHE A 194 -9.15 -10.89 19.92
N GLY A 195 -9.12 -11.70 18.86
CA GLY A 195 -10.19 -12.62 18.52
C GLY A 195 -10.03 -13.27 17.16
N SER A 196 -11.05 -14.02 16.74
CA SER A 196 -11.04 -14.68 15.45
C SER A 196 -11.34 -13.70 14.31
N ILE A 197 -10.92 -14.09 13.09
CA ILE A 197 -11.17 -13.37 11.85
C ILE A 197 -12.13 -14.19 11.01
N LYS A 198 -13.15 -13.57 10.42
CA LYS A 198 -14.07 -14.20 9.48
C LYS A 198 -13.85 -13.69 8.07
N ARG A 199 -14.19 -14.51 7.08
CA ARG A 199 -14.05 -14.19 5.67
C ARG A 199 -15.40 -14.27 4.95
N ILE A 200 -15.65 -13.27 4.09
CA ILE A 200 -16.62 -13.37 3.00
C ILE A 200 -15.80 -13.70 1.75
N ALA A 201 -16.08 -14.86 1.12
CA ALA A 201 -15.27 -15.34 -0.01
C ALA A 201 -15.46 -14.49 -1.28
N GLU A 202 -16.67 -13.97 -1.50
CA GLU A 202 -16.98 -13.12 -2.63
C GLU A 202 -16.59 -11.68 -2.35
N HIS A 203 -16.19 -10.96 -3.40
CA HIS A 203 -15.90 -9.53 -3.28
C HIS A 203 -17.14 -8.75 -2.81
N GLN A 204 -16.94 -7.81 -1.91
CA GLN A 204 -17.98 -6.93 -1.37
C GLN A 204 -17.65 -5.45 -1.59
N ALA A 205 -16.57 -5.15 -2.30
CA ALA A 205 -16.21 -3.78 -2.66
C ALA A 205 -15.48 -3.76 -4.01
N LEU A 206 -15.42 -2.56 -4.60
CA LEU A 206 -14.63 -2.27 -5.79
C LEU A 206 -13.44 -1.39 -5.38
N TYR A 207 -12.23 -1.79 -5.77
CA TYR A 207 -10.98 -1.06 -5.54
C TYR A 207 -10.60 -0.29 -6.81
N ARG A 208 -10.54 1.03 -6.71
CA ARG A 208 -10.24 1.88 -7.86
C ARG A 208 -8.73 2.04 -8.05
N ILE A 209 -8.24 1.70 -9.25
CA ILE A 209 -6.83 1.87 -9.62
C ILE A 209 -6.65 3.17 -10.39
N HIS A 210 -5.82 4.08 -9.87
CA HIS A 210 -5.46 5.35 -10.51
C HIS A 210 -4.03 5.79 -10.13
N ALA A 211 -3.52 6.84 -10.78
CA ALA A 211 -2.12 7.29 -10.62
C ALA A 211 -1.74 7.78 -9.21
N TYR A 212 -2.73 8.02 -8.36
CA TYR A 212 -2.54 8.53 -7.00
C TYR A 212 -2.74 7.47 -5.91
N ASN A 213 -3.00 6.19 -6.27
CA ASN A 213 -3.08 5.13 -5.29
C ASN A 213 -1.75 4.99 -4.53
N GLY A 214 -1.85 5.10 -3.24
CA GLY A 214 -0.97 4.58 -2.21
C GLY A 214 0.53 4.82 -2.34
N THR A 215 1.25 3.79 -1.95
CA THR A 215 2.66 3.80 -1.53
C THR A 215 3.65 3.40 -2.63
N SER A 216 3.21 3.16 -3.87
CA SER A 216 4.04 2.60 -4.96
C SER A 216 5.24 3.48 -5.37
N LYS A 217 5.22 4.78 -5.06
CA LYS A 217 6.30 5.72 -5.38
C LYS A 217 7.25 6.01 -4.21
N ARG A 218 7.12 5.29 -3.09
CA ARG A 218 7.95 5.50 -1.90
C ARG A 218 9.30 4.81 -2.05
N THR A 219 10.35 5.40 -1.44
CA THR A 219 11.69 4.82 -1.43
C THR A 219 11.79 3.64 -0.48
N TYR A 220 12.79 2.80 -0.69
CA TYR A 220 13.13 1.72 0.26
C TYR A 220 13.52 2.26 1.64
N SER A 221 14.20 3.41 1.73
CA SER A 221 14.50 4.07 3.01
C SER A 221 13.23 4.45 3.76
N TRP A 222 12.24 5.02 3.07
CA TRP A 222 10.95 5.34 3.67
C TRP A 222 10.23 4.07 4.15
N ARG A 223 10.23 3.00 3.34
CA ARG A 223 9.60 1.72 3.70
C ARG A 223 10.24 1.07 4.91
N LEU A 224 11.57 1.06 4.97
CA LEU A 224 12.29 0.50 6.12
C LEU A 224 11.96 1.27 7.40
N SER A 225 12.01 2.60 7.36
CA SER A 225 11.65 3.44 8.51
C SER A 225 10.19 3.26 8.91
N HIS A 226 9.28 3.13 7.95
CA HIS A 226 7.87 2.88 8.22
C HIS A 226 7.67 1.51 8.88
N TYR A 227 8.31 0.47 8.37
CA TYR A 227 8.28 -0.88 8.93
C TYR A 227 8.81 -0.93 10.37
N ASP A 228 9.95 -0.29 10.65
CA ASP A 228 10.52 -0.22 12.00
C ASP A 228 9.61 0.52 12.98
N ASN A 229 9.01 1.61 12.54
CA ASN A 229 8.02 2.37 13.33
C ASN A 229 6.78 1.53 13.60
N GLU A 230 6.25 0.85 12.59
CA GLU A 230 5.08 -0.02 12.72
C GLU A 230 5.34 -1.15 13.73
N LEU A 231 6.49 -1.83 13.65
CA LEU A 231 6.89 -2.83 14.63
C LEU A 231 6.93 -2.28 16.06
N THR A 232 7.45 -1.07 16.24
CA THR A 232 7.56 -0.43 17.55
C THR A 232 6.18 -0.13 18.12
N VAL A 233 5.31 0.50 17.34
CA VAL A 233 3.94 0.85 17.75
C VAL A 233 3.11 -0.41 18.07
N LEU A 234 3.23 -1.46 17.26
CA LEU A 234 2.54 -2.72 17.48
C LEU A 234 2.98 -3.36 18.81
N ARG A 235 4.29 -3.38 19.09
CA ARG A 235 4.82 -3.89 20.35
C ARG A 235 4.29 -3.09 21.56
N GLU A 236 4.32 -1.77 21.48
CA GLU A 236 3.82 -0.89 22.54
C GLU A 236 2.34 -1.13 22.82
N CYS A 237 1.51 -1.17 21.78
CA CYS A 237 0.08 -1.47 21.90
C CYS A 237 -0.18 -2.84 22.55
N LEU A 238 0.54 -3.90 22.11
CA LEU A 238 0.36 -5.23 22.68
C LEU A 238 0.80 -5.30 24.15
N GLN A 239 1.89 -4.60 24.51
CA GLN A 239 2.34 -4.49 25.90
C GLN A 239 1.33 -3.74 26.80
N GLU A 240 0.77 -2.65 26.33
CA GLU A 240 -0.28 -1.91 27.04
C GLU A 240 -1.54 -2.76 27.28
N GLN A 241 -1.84 -3.67 26.37
CA GLN A 241 -2.94 -4.64 26.51
C GLN A 241 -2.56 -5.89 27.31
N GLY A 242 -1.34 -5.96 27.87
CA GLY A 242 -0.86 -7.10 28.64
C GLY A 242 -0.63 -8.37 27.81
N ILE A 243 -0.45 -8.21 26.48
CA ILE A 243 -0.20 -9.32 25.56
C ILE A 243 1.31 -9.51 25.39
N GLU A 244 1.82 -10.59 25.94
CA GLU A 244 3.23 -10.96 25.78
C GLU A 244 3.47 -11.63 24.43
N ILE A 245 4.45 -11.13 23.66
CA ILE A 245 4.88 -11.68 22.38
C ILE A 245 6.28 -12.32 22.44
N GLY A 246 6.94 -12.25 23.62
CA GLY A 246 8.24 -12.84 23.86
C GLY A 246 9.31 -12.44 22.84
N ASP A 247 10.05 -13.42 22.32
CA ASP A 247 11.06 -13.23 21.27
C ASP A 247 10.47 -13.11 19.84
N ALA A 248 9.15 -13.13 19.69
CA ALA A 248 8.49 -12.97 18.40
C ALA A 248 8.86 -11.62 17.73
N PHE A 249 9.04 -10.57 18.52
CA PHE A 249 9.42 -9.24 18.02
C PHE A 249 10.75 -9.27 17.24
N GLU A 250 11.75 -10.00 17.73
CA GLU A 250 13.03 -10.10 17.01
C GLU A 250 12.88 -10.97 15.73
N ARG A 251 12.00 -11.98 15.76
CA ARG A 251 11.68 -12.77 14.55
C ARG A 251 10.94 -11.96 13.51
N TRP A 252 10.15 -10.95 13.92
CA TRP A 252 9.43 -10.07 13.01
C TRP A 252 10.35 -9.21 12.15
N LYS A 253 11.59 -8.98 12.57
CA LYS A 253 12.67 -8.45 11.72
C LYS A 253 13.24 -9.54 10.80
N GLY A 254 12.35 -10.27 10.13
CA GLY A 254 12.67 -11.42 9.29
C GLY A 254 13.21 -11.06 7.91
N SER A 255 12.98 -11.97 6.94
CA SER A 255 13.51 -11.86 5.57
C SER A 255 13.13 -10.57 4.84
N TYR A 256 11.92 -10.09 5.04
CA TYR A 256 11.46 -8.85 4.38
C TYR A 256 12.19 -7.61 4.91
N HIS A 257 12.33 -7.47 6.22
CA HIS A 257 13.10 -6.38 6.82
C HIS A 257 14.56 -6.40 6.32
N GLN A 258 15.20 -7.59 6.29
CA GLN A 258 16.54 -7.75 5.75
C GLN A 258 16.61 -7.40 4.26
N SER A 259 15.57 -7.75 3.49
CA SER A 259 15.46 -7.35 2.08
C SER A 259 15.38 -5.83 1.93
N LEU A 260 14.55 -5.15 2.74
CA LEU A 260 14.47 -3.69 2.74
C LEU A 260 15.81 -3.04 3.12
N GLN A 261 16.49 -3.55 4.15
CA GLN A 261 17.83 -3.08 4.54
C GLN A 261 18.83 -3.19 3.38
N ARG A 262 18.84 -4.34 2.70
CA ARG A 262 19.72 -4.55 1.52
C ARG A 262 19.43 -3.54 0.41
N MET A 263 18.14 -3.22 0.14
CA MET A 263 17.78 -2.22 -0.86
C MET A 263 18.20 -0.81 -0.45
N VAL A 264 18.08 -0.46 0.83
CA VAL A 264 18.57 0.82 1.36
C VAL A 264 20.06 0.93 1.22
N GLU A 265 20.84 -0.11 1.55
CA GLU A 265 22.30 -0.13 1.38
C GLU A 265 22.72 0.05 -0.08
N LEU A 266 21.97 -0.54 -1.03
CA LEU A 266 22.20 -0.32 -2.46
C LEU A 266 21.96 1.12 -2.87
N GLY A 267 20.85 1.72 -2.40
CA GLY A 267 20.58 3.14 -2.62
C GLY A 267 21.72 4.02 -2.10
N GLN A 268 22.20 3.77 -0.88
CA GLN A 268 23.32 4.49 -0.28
C GLN A 268 24.62 4.37 -1.09
N LYS A 269 24.90 3.18 -1.65
CA LYS A 269 26.06 2.97 -2.53
C LYS A 269 25.91 3.70 -3.86
N LEU A 270 24.69 3.84 -4.37
CA LEU A 270 24.40 4.48 -5.65
C LEU A 270 24.33 6.01 -5.56
N GLU A 271 23.91 6.54 -4.41
CA GLU A 271 23.63 7.96 -4.20
C GLU A 271 24.78 8.91 -4.54
N PRO A 272 26.07 8.62 -4.23
CA PRO A 272 27.18 9.50 -4.57
C PRO A 272 27.41 9.69 -6.06
N PHE A 273 26.92 8.78 -6.90
CA PHE A 273 27.19 8.78 -8.34
C PHE A 273 26.06 9.43 -9.15
N ILE A 274 24.80 9.35 -8.68
CA ILE A 274 23.63 9.88 -9.39
C ILE A 274 23.14 11.16 -8.71
N PRO A 275 23.36 12.36 -9.27
CA PRO A 275 22.89 13.62 -8.71
C PRO A 275 21.38 13.73 -8.62
N LEU A 276 20.88 14.60 -7.74
CA LEU A 276 19.46 14.89 -7.59
C LEU A 276 18.82 15.34 -8.92
N GLY A 277 17.59 14.88 -9.16
CA GLY A 277 16.83 15.23 -10.36
C GLY A 277 17.26 14.51 -11.64
N GLN A 278 18.24 13.61 -11.57
CA GLN A 278 18.67 12.82 -12.73
C GLN A 278 17.83 11.55 -12.88
N ASN A 279 17.61 11.14 -14.14
CA ASN A 279 17.01 9.87 -14.49
C ASN A 279 18.09 8.84 -14.81
N TYR A 280 17.87 7.59 -14.42
CA TYR A 280 18.78 6.50 -14.73
C TYR A 280 18.05 5.26 -15.22
N ILE A 281 18.68 4.54 -16.14
CA ILE A 281 18.23 3.23 -16.61
C ILE A 281 18.60 2.20 -15.56
N LEU A 282 17.64 1.37 -15.11
CA LEU A 282 17.87 0.29 -14.16
C LEU A 282 17.72 -1.06 -14.85
N VAL A 283 18.79 -1.84 -14.85
CA VAL A 283 18.85 -3.21 -15.37
C VAL A 283 18.93 -4.17 -14.20
N ASP A 284 17.80 -4.70 -13.75
CA ASP A 284 17.68 -5.53 -12.55
C ASP A 284 16.74 -6.73 -12.73
N MET A 285 16.24 -6.98 -13.94
CA MET A 285 15.24 -8.00 -14.24
C MET A 285 13.91 -7.81 -13.49
N ASN A 286 13.62 -6.58 -13.05
CA ASN A 286 12.49 -6.22 -12.19
C ASN A 286 12.53 -6.91 -10.79
N GLU A 287 13.71 -7.39 -10.38
CA GLU A 287 13.90 -8.06 -9.08
C GLU A 287 13.98 -7.06 -7.90
N PHE A 288 14.33 -5.81 -8.17
CA PHE A 288 14.31 -4.77 -7.13
C PHE A 288 12.89 -4.23 -6.88
N GLY A 289 11.91 -4.67 -7.66
CA GLY A 289 10.51 -4.30 -7.49
C GLY A 289 10.20 -2.86 -7.90
N GLN A 290 8.98 -2.39 -7.54
CA GLN A 290 8.44 -1.12 -8.04
C GLN A 290 8.86 0.11 -7.22
N HIS A 291 9.73 -0.05 -6.20
CA HIS A 291 10.09 1.04 -5.31
C HIS A 291 11.36 1.75 -5.75
N GLN A 292 11.47 3.01 -5.36
CA GLN A 292 12.61 3.83 -5.73
C GLN A 292 13.82 3.51 -4.83
N LEU A 293 15.00 3.25 -5.44
CA LEU A 293 16.25 3.11 -4.70
C LEU A 293 16.74 4.46 -4.15
N LEU A 294 16.46 5.55 -4.87
CA LEU A 294 16.95 6.89 -4.57
C LEU A 294 15.79 7.92 -4.52
N GLU A 295 15.84 8.82 -3.55
CA GLU A 295 14.93 9.96 -3.48
C GLU A 295 15.21 10.98 -4.59
N ASN A 296 14.13 11.55 -5.15
CA ASN A 296 14.19 12.60 -6.18
C ASN A 296 15.05 12.22 -7.42
N ARG A 297 15.15 10.94 -7.74
CA ARG A 297 15.75 10.39 -8.96
C ARG A 297 14.81 9.33 -9.50
N GLN A 298 14.57 9.32 -10.80
CA GLN A 298 13.66 8.37 -11.42
C GLN A 298 14.43 7.22 -12.07
N SER A 299 14.15 5.98 -11.64
CA SER A 299 14.60 4.78 -12.34
C SER A 299 13.68 4.50 -13.53
N ILE A 300 14.28 4.10 -14.64
CA ILE A 300 13.60 3.65 -15.86
C ILE A 300 13.95 2.17 -16.04
N PRO A 301 12.99 1.25 -15.98
CA PRO A 301 13.28 -0.18 -16.14
C PRO A 301 13.82 -0.49 -17.53
N PHE A 302 14.66 -1.50 -17.65
CA PHE A 302 15.24 -1.88 -18.95
C PHE A 302 15.01 -3.38 -19.27
N LEU A 303 14.31 -3.74 -20.39
CA LEU A 303 13.64 -2.90 -21.38
C LEU A 303 12.36 -2.27 -20.85
N GLU A 304 12.12 -1.02 -21.26
CA GLU A 304 10.94 -0.26 -20.87
C GLU A 304 9.90 -0.20 -22.00
N LYS A 305 8.61 -0.45 -21.65
CA LYS A 305 7.48 -0.18 -22.52
C LYS A 305 6.33 0.40 -21.68
N ASN A 306 5.91 1.62 -21.99
CA ASN A 306 4.86 2.33 -21.24
C ASN A 306 5.16 2.48 -19.73
N GLY A 307 6.43 2.68 -19.37
CA GLY A 307 6.88 2.82 -17.98
C GLY A 307 7.07 1.49 -17.23
N LEU A 308 6.86 0.34 -17.89
CA LEU A 308 6.95 -0.98 -17.28
C LEU A 308 8.11 -1.79 -17.86
N TYR A 309 8.66 -2.71 -17.05
CA TYR A 309 9.62 -3.71 -17.51
C TYR A 309 8.97 -4.68 -18.50
N TRP A 310 9.63 -4.89 -19.65
CA TRP A 310 9.08 -5.70 -20.74
C TRP A 310 9.83 -7.02 -20.98
N GLY A 311 10.88 -7.29 -20.25
CA GLY A 311 11.73 -8.45 -20.40
C GLY A 311 13.13 -8.14 -20.95
N PRO A 312 14.01 -9.15 -21.10
CA PRO A 312 15.34 -8.97 -21.66
C PRO A 312 15.28 -8.70 -23.16
N PRO A 313 16.26 -7.99 -23.76
CA PRO A 313 16.36 -7.80 -25.19
C PRO A 313 16.58 -9.11 -25.93
N SER A 314 16.13 -9.19 -27.17
CA SER A 314 16.31 -10.39 -28.02
C SER A 314 17.76 -10.63 -28.42
N ASP A 315 18.53 -9.55 -28.55
CA ASP A 315 19.94 -9.53 -28.98
C ASP A 315 20.64 -8.22 -28.62
N ASP A 316 21.96 -8.14 -28.87
CA ASP A 316 22.80 -6.97 -28.63
C ASP A 316 22.31 -5.72 -29.40
N ALA A 317 21.85 -5.87 -30.63
CA ALA A 317 21.39 -4.76 -31.46
C ALA A 317 20.14 -4.10 -30.84
N THR A 318 19.18 -4.91 -30.40
CA THR A 318 17.97 -4.46 -29.68
C THR A 318 18.35 -3.78 -28.37
N ALA A 319 19.31 -4.34 -27.62
CA ALA A 319 19.78 -3.74 -26.37
C ALA A 319 20.38 -2.34 -26.60
N ILE A 320 21.22 -2.18 -27.62
CA ILE A 320 21.85 -0.90 -27.98
C ILE A 320 20.80 0.12 -28.47
N GLU A 321 19.87 -0.30 -29.31
CA GLU A 321 18.82 0.58 -29.86
C GLU A 321 17.93 1.15 -28.74
N GLU A 322 17.42 0.30 -27.86
CA GLU A 322 16.56 0.68 -26.74
C GLU A 322 17.33 1.52 -25.70
N PHE A 323 18.57 1.16 -25.41
CA PHE A 323 19.43 1.98 -24.55
C PHE A 323 19.61 3.40 -25.12
N GLU A 324 19.90 3.53 -26.42
CA GLU A 324 20.07 4.83 -27.08
C GLU A 324 18.77 5.60 -27.15
N ARG A 325 17.62 4.92 -27.23
CA ARG A 325 16.29 5.52 -27.14
C ARG A 325 16.11 6.21 -25.78
N LEU A 326 16.35 5.47 -24.68
CA LEU A 326 16.20 5.99 -23.32
C LEU A 326 17.21 7.09 -23.00
N ARG A 327 18.44 6.95 -23.48
CA ARG A 327 19.48 7.99 -23.34
C ARG A 327 19.06 9.30 -24.03
N ARG A 328 18.50 9.24 -25.24
CA ARG A 328 17.97 10.43 -25.95
C ARG A 328 16.75 11.03 -25.24
N GLN A 329 16.00 10.26 -24.48
CA GLN A 329 14.90 10.71 -23.65
C GLN A 329 15.34 11.31 -22.31
N GLY A 330 16.63 11.39 -22.05
CA GLY A 330 17.21 12.11 -20.90
C GLY A 330 17.73 11.21 -19.78
N ALA A 331 17.89 9.91 -20.00
CA ALA A 331 18.61 9.07 -19.05
C ALA A 331 20.10 9.42 -19.06
N THR A 332 20.66 9.70 -17.88
CA THR A 332 22.04 10.16 -17.72
C THR A 332 22.96 9.12 -17.10
N PHE A 333 22.41 8.01 -16.61
CA PHE A 333 23.14 6.86 -16.10
C PHE A 333 22.48 5.57 -16.54
N ILE A 334 23.28 4.48 -16.57
CA ILE A 334 22.76 3.12 -16.59
C ILE A 334 23.37 2.34 -15.42
N VAL A 335 22.51 1.65 -14.70
CA VAL A 335 22.83 0.90 -13.49
C VAL A 335 22.45 -0.56 -13.69
N PHE A 336 23.43 -1.47 -13.59
CA PHE A 336 23.18 -2.90 -13.53
C PHE A 336 23.15 -3.34 -12.07
N GLY A 337 22.05 -3.94 -11.64
CA GLY A 337 21.97 -4.65 -10.38
C GLY A 337 22.46 -6.09 -10.51
N TRP A 338 22.85 -6.73 -9.38
CA TRP A 338 23.39 -8.10 -9.39
C TRP A 338 22.49 -9.14 -10.10
N PRO A 339 21.14 -9.06 -10.12
CA PRO A 339 20.31 -10.04 -10.82
C PRO A 339 20.53 -10.03 -12.35
N ALA A 340 21.02 -8.92 -12.87
CA ALA A 340 21.24 -8.72 -14.31
C ALA A 340 22.72 -8.68 -14.70
N PHE A 341 23.68 -9.06 -13.85
CA PHE A 341 25.10 -9.05 -14.21
C PHE A 341 25.44 -9.98 -15.35
N TRP A 342 24.67 -11.09 -15.50
CA TRP A 342 24.82 -12.00 -16.62
C TRP A 342 24.59 -11.30 -17.99
N TRP A 343 23.92 -10.15 -18.05
CA TRP A 343 23.76 -9.37 -19.27
C TRP A 343 25.11 -8.87 -19.80
N LEU A 344 26.01 -8.48 -18.91
CA LEU A 344 27.34 -7.95 -19.29
C LEU A 344 28.24 -9.05 -19.90
N ASP A 345 27.94 -10.30 -19.62
CA ASP A 345 28.62 -11.47 -20.19
C ASP A 345 27.90 -12.03 -21.43
N TYR A 346 26.58 -11.98 -21.46
CA TYR A 346 25.76 -12.52 -22.54
C TYR A 346 25.64 -11.55 -23.73
N TYR A 347 25.30 -10.27 -23.46
CA TYR A 347 25.22 -9.23 -24.47
C TYR A 347 26.60 -8.54 -24.62
N THR A 348 27.53 -9.27 -25.24
CA THR A 348 28.95 -8.86 -25.28
C THR A 348 29.21 -7.61 -26.10
N GLU A 349 28.46 -7.39 -27.19
CA GLU A 349 28.58 -6.19 -28.02
C GLU A 349 27.98 -4.98 -27.27
N PHE A 350 26.88 -5.14 -26.55
CA PHE A 350 26.30 -4.09 -25.72
C PHE A 350 27.24 -3.73 -24.56
N ALA A 351 27.80 -4.72 -23.85
CA ALA A 351 28.79 -4.49 -22.81
C ALA A 351 30.04 -3.76 -23.33
N ARG A 352 30.55 -4.17 -24.50
CA ARG A 352 31.68 -3.49 -25.16
C ARG A 352 31.31 -2.06 -25.55
N TYR A 353 30.11 -1.85 -26.10
CA TYR A 353 29.59 -0.53 -26.46
C TYR A 353 29.58 0.41 -25.26
N LEU A 354 29.05 -0.02 -24.12
CA LEU A 354 29.02 0.75 -22.89
C LEU A 354 30.44 1.10 -22.39
N ARG A 355 31.32 0.09 -22.30
CA ARG A 355 32.70 0.25 -21.79
C ARG A 355 33.60 1.11 -22.70
N THR A 356 33.29 1.19 -23.99
CA THR A 356 34.06 2.00 -24.95
C THR A 356 33.56 3.43 -25.08
N LYS A 357 32.29 3.68 -24.78
CA LYS A 357 31.71 5.02 -24.97
C LYS A 357 31.53 5.80 -23.69
N PHE A 358 31.33 5.11 -22.56
CA PHE A 358 30.95 5.76 -21.30
C PHE A 358 31.88 5.36 -20.15
N ARG A 359 32.07 6.30 -19.24
CA ARG A 359 32.87 6.04 -18.05
C ARG A 359 32.13 5.14 -17.06
N CYS A 360 32.74 4.00 -16.70
CA CYS A 360 32.28 3.20 -15.57
C CYS A 360 32.70 3.92 -14.28
N VAL A 361 31.74 4.35 -13.48
CA VAL A 361 31.98 5.14 -12.25
C VAL A 361 31.87 4.28 -10.99
N LEU A 362 31.23 3.10 -11.09
CA LEU A 362 31.17 2.09 -10.04
C LEU A 362 31.18 0.70 -10.69
N ASP A 363 32.05 -0.18 -10.19
CA ASP A 363 32.07 -1.61 -10.53
C ASP A 363 32.29 -2.38 -9.23
N SER A 364 31.24 -3.06 -8.75
CA SER A 364 31.21 -3.74 -7.47
C SER A 364 30.43 -5.06 -7.54
N GLU A 365 30.48 -5.86 -6.48
CA GLU A 365 29.75 -7.14 -6.41
C GLU A 365 28.21 -7.02 -6.49
N CYS A 366 27.66 -5.82 -6.31
CA CYS A 366 26.20 -5.61 -6.30
C CYS A 366 25.69 -4.61 -7.34
N LEU A 367 26.56 -3.71 -7.84
CA LEU A 367 26.19 -2.66 -8.80
C LEU A 367 27.33 -2.39 -9.80
N VAL A 368 26.96 -2.23 -11.08
CA VAL A 368 27.84 -1.65 -12.10
C VAL A 368 27.14 -0.41 -12.68
N VAL A 369 27.84 0.74 -12.67
CA VAL A 369 27.27 2.04 -13.06
C VAL A 369 28.11 2.73 -14.11
N PHE A 370 27.47 3.14 -15.20
CA PHE A 370 28.09 4.00 -16.22
C PHE A 370 27.44 5.39 -16.21
N ASP A 371 28.28 6.43 -16.22
CA ASP A 371 27.87 7.83 -16.42
C ASP A 371 27.79 8.11 -17.93
N LEU A 372 26.59 8.34 -18.44
CA LEU A 372 26.33 8.53 -19.88
C LEU A 372 26.64 9.94 -20.37
N ARG A 373 27.00 10.86 -19.47
CA ARG A 373 27.42 12.24 -19.77
C ARG A 373 28.91 12.34 -20.03
N MET A 374 29.68 11.34 -19.62
CA MET A 374 31.14 11.32 -19.66
C MET A 374 31.64 10.26 -20.67
N SER A 375 32.54 10.63 -21.53
CA SER A 375 33.27 9.69 -22.39
C SER A 375 34.15 8.76 -21.56
N ALA A 376 34.32 7.52 -22.08
CA ALA A 376 35.17 6.51 -21.45
C ALA A 376 36.63 6.92 -21.34
#